data_0f042542df7d319258c61bd1fdcbe44d
#
_entry.id   0f042542df7d319258c61bd1fdcbe44d
#
_cell.length_a   1.000
_cell.length_b   1.000
_cell.length_c   1.000
_cell.angle_alpha   90.00
_cell.angle_beta   90.00
_cell.angle_gamma   90.00
#
_symmetry.space_group_name_H-M   'P 1'
#
loop_
_entity.id
_entity.type
_entity.pdbx_description
1 polymer ?
#
loop_
_entity_poly.entity_id
_entity_poly.type
_entity_poly.pdbx_seq_one_letter_code
_entity_poly.pdbx_strand_id
1 'polypeptide(L)'
;MQTEGVTPLSRLDIKNPSRAQTVVDNLYRDVERRIAASPPGLCPVDMSLSFLQLCHAQSCGKCVPCRIGLGQLSKLIATVLDGTADMGTLAIIEKTARTVVNTADCAIGRDAARLVLDGLEGFRDDYEEHILHHRCLAGLQLPVPCVALCPAGVDVPGYMALVGEGRCADAVRLIRKDNPMPTACAYICEHPCEARCRRNMIDAPLNIRGLKRYAVDHAGDVPQPECAPATGKTVAVIGGGPSGLSCAYYLALMGHKVVIFEERKQLGGMLRYGIPN
;
A
#
# COMPACT_ATOMS: atom_id res chain seq x y z
N MET A 1 -25.87 -41.52 -49.55
CA MET A 1 -24.51 -41.06 -49.19
C MET A 1 -24.67 -40.04 -48.08
N GLN A 2 -24.48 -40.47 -46.84
CA GLN A 2 -24.53 -39.63 -45.67
C GLN A 2 -23.13 -39.00 -45.50
N THR A 3 -23.02 -37.68 -45.49
CA THR A 3 -21.80 -36.96 -45.21
C THR A 3 -21.61 -36.98 -43.68
N GLU A 4 -20.68 -37.81 -43.21
CA GLU A 4 -20.23 -37.77 -41.80
C GLU A 4 -19.61 -36.42 -41.54
N GLY A 5 -20.19 -35.69 -40.57
CA GLY A 5 -19.72 -34.42 -40.11
C GLY A 5 -18.37 -34.54 -39.40
N VAL A 6 -17.37 -33.84 -39.93
CA VAL A 6 -16.09 -33.69 -39.25
C VAL A 6 -16.33 -32.90 -37.98
N THR A 7 -16.23 -33.55 -36.81
CA THR A 7 -16.21 -32.89 -35.51
C THR A 7 -15.03 -31.91 -35.45
N PRO A 8 -15.23 -30.63 -35.14
CA PRO A 8 -14.11 -29.72 -34.97
C PRO A 8 -13.22 -30.23 -33.84
N LEU A 9 -11.94 -30.36 -34.12
CA LEU A 9 -10.91 -30.65 -33.10
C LEU A 9 -11.12 -29.73 -31.92
N SER A 10 -11.51 -30.30 -30.77
CA SER A 10 -11.59 -29.56 -29.52
C SER A 10 -10.22 -28.99 -29.21
N ARG A 11 -10.14 -27.66 -29.02
CA ARG A 11 -8.94 -27.05 -28.53
C ARG A 11 -8.53 -27.74 -27.25
N LEU A 12 -7.27 -28.18 -27.20
CA LEU A 12 -6.69 -28.75 -25.98
C LEU A 12 -6.81 -27.68 -24.88
N ASP A 13 -7.67 -27.91 -23.93
CA ASP A 13 -7.74 -27.12 -22.71
C ASP A 13 -6.48 -27.41 -21.88
N ILE A 14 -5.49 -26.53 -22.00
CA ILE A 14 -4.29 -26.61 -21.18
C ILE A 14 -4.70 -26.21 -19.75
N LYS A 15 -4.94 -27.20 -18.90
CA LYS A 15 -5.35 -26.99 -17.49
C LYS A 15 -4.25 -26.37 -16.61
N ASN A 16 -3.00 -26.34 -17.08
CA ASN A 16 -1.90 -25.75 -16.34
C ASN A 16 -1.67 -24.29 -16.80
N PRO A 17 -1.69 -23.31 -15.88
CA PRO A 17 -1.40 -21.94 -16.23
C PRO A 17 0.02 -21.83 -16.80
N SER A 18 0.21 -20.94 -17.77
CA SER A 18 1.54 -20.65 -18.29
C SER A 18 2.42 -20.06 -17.18
N ARG A 19 3.74 -20.20 -17.29
CA ARG A 19 4.68 -19.56 -16.35
C ARG A 19 4.39 -18.06 -16.17
N ALA A 20 4.06 -17.37 -17.26
CA ALA A 20 3.70 -15.96 -17.23
C ALA A 20 2.42 -15.71 -16.42
N GLN A 21 1.39 -16.56 -16.58
CA GLN A 21 0.16 -16.45 -15.79
C GLN A 21 0.43 -16.69 -14.30
N THR A 22 1.20 -17.70 -13.95
CA THR A 22 1.57 -17.97 -12.55
C THR A 22 2.31 -16.79 -11.91
N VAL A 23 3.19 -16.12 -12.66
CA VAL A 23 3.87 -14.91 -12.17
C VAL A 23 2.87 -13.80 -11.89
N VAL A 24 1.96 -13.53 -12.81
CA VAL A 24 0.94 -12.47 -12.66
C VAL A 24 0.00 -12.79 -11.49
N ASP A 25 -0.47 -14.02 -11.37
CA ASP A 25 -1.34 -14.44 -10.26
C ASP A 25 -0.65 -14.26 -8.89
N ASN A 26 0.66 -14.50 -8.83
CA ASN A 26 1.43 -14.24 -7.62
C ASN A 26 1.54 -12.73 -7.32
N LEU A 27 1.76 -11.90 -8.35
CA LEU A 27 1.82 -10.44 -8.18
C LEU A 27 0.47 -9.87 -7.71
N TYR A 28 -0.65 -10.35 -8.24
CA TYR A 28 -1.98 -9.96 -7.74
C TYR A 28 -2.17 -10.32 -6.26
N ARG A 29 -1.80 -11.53 -5.85
CA ARG A 29 -1.86 -11.92 -4.43
C ARG A 29 -0.96 -11.07 -3.55
N ASP A 30 0.21 -10.68 -4.04
CA ASP A 30 1.12 -9.79 -3.30
C ASP A 30 0.52 -8.38 -3.16
N VAL A 31 -0.19 -7.87 -4.18
CA VAL A 31 -0.94 -6.60 -4.11
C VAL A 31 -2.12 -6.70 -3.13
N GLU A 32 -2.92 -7.77 -3.19
CA GLU A 32 -4.02 -8.01 -2.24
C GLU A 32 -3.53 -8.02 -0.79
N ARG A 33 -2.40 -8.68 -0.52
CA ARG A 33 -1.77 -8.68 0.81
C ARG A 33 -1.31 -7.30 1.22
N ARG A 34 -0.74 -6.53 0.29
CA ARG A 34 -0.33 -5.14 0.56
C ARG A 34 -1.54 -4.28 0.94
N ILE A 35 -2.65 -4.41 0.21
CA ILE A 35 -3.89 -3.70 0.50
C ILE A 35 -4.40 -4.09 1.90
N ALA A 36 -4.43 -5.38 2.22
CA ALA A 36 -4.89 -5.88 3.52
C ALA A 36 -4.02 -5.40 4.70
N ALA A 37 -2.70 -5.25 4.47
CA ALA A 37 -1.75 -4.80 5.50
C ALA A 37 -1.58 -3.28 5.56
N SER A 38 -2.11 -2.54 4.59
CA SER A 38 -1.94 -1.08 4.50
C SER A 38 -3.07 -0.34 5.20
N PRO A 39 -2.81 0.88 5.72
CA PRO A 39 -3.85 1.74 6.23
C PRO A 39 -4.84 2.14 5.13
N PRO A 40 -6.06 2.56 5.48
CA PRO A 40 -7.01 3.14 4.53
C PRO A 40 -6.41 4.34 3.78
N GLY A 41 -6.78 4.51 2.53
CA GLY A 41 -6.38 5.67 1.74
C GLY A 41 -5.20 5.43 0.79
N LEU A 42 -5.03 4.21 0.31
CA LEU A 42 -4.11 3.92 -0.79
C LEU A 42 -4.56 4.65 -2.07
N CYS A 43 -3.61 5.33 -2.71
CA CYS A 43 -3.87 5.99 -3.98
C CYS A 43 -4.00 4.96 -5.11
N PRO A 44 -5.14 4.90 -5.84
CA PRO A 44 -5.33 3.94 -6.93
C PRO A 44 -4.34 4.15 -8.08
N VAL A 45 -3.92 5.40 -8.32
CA VAL A 45 -2.93 5.75 -9.36
C VAL A 45 -1.56 5.19 -9.01
N ASP A 46 -1.11 5.35 -7.75
CA ASP A 46 0.15 4.79 -7.27
C ASP A 46 0.13 3.26 -7.25
N MET A 47 -0.99 2.65 -6.88
CA MET A 47 -1.16 1.20 -6.93
C MET A 47 -1.04 0.67 -8.37
N SER A 48 -1.66 1.34 -9.33
CA SER A 48 -1.54 0.99 -10.75
C SER A 48 -0.11 1.10 -11.24
N LEU A 49 0.61 2.16 -10.88
CA LEU A 49 2.03 2.33 -11.21
C LEU A 49 2.90 1.25 -10.58
N SER A 50 2.72 0.98 -9.30
CA SER A 50 3.49 -0.03 -8.55
C SER A 50 3.33 -1.43 -9.17
N PHE A 51 2.10 -1.84 -9.48
CA PHE A 51 1.85 -3.13 -10.13
C PHE A 51 2.45 -3.22 -11.52
N LEU A 52 2.31 -2.14 -12.31
CA LEU A 52 2.89 -2.04 -13.65
C LEU A 52 4.41 -2.20 -13.62
N GLN A 53 5.09 -1.54 -12.66
CA GLN A 53 6.55 -1.65 -12.47
C GLN A 53 6.96 -3.06 -12.06
N LEU A 54 6.21 -3.71 -11.15
CA LEU A 54 6.47 -5.10 -10.75
C LEU A 54 6.36 -6.06 -11.94
N CYS A 55 5.31 -5.92 -12.77
CA CYS A 55 5.14 -6.70 -13.99
C CYS A 55 6.27 -6.42 -15.00
N HIS A 56 6.66 -5.16 -15.17
CA HIS A 56 7.76 -4.79 -16.08
C HIS A 56 9.10 -5.41 -15.63
N ALA A 57 9.39 -5.41 -14.33
CA ALA A 57 10.58 -6.06 -13.76
C ALA A 57 10.59 -7.58 -13.96
N GLN A 58 9.41 -8.22 -14.02
CA GLN A 58 9.28 -9.66 -14.29
C GLN A 58 9.17 -9.99 -15.79
N SER A 59 9.19 -8.97 -16.67
CA SER A 59 9.06 -9.19 -18.10
C SER A 59 10.31 -9.85 -18.69
N CYS A 60 10.12 -10.73 -19.67
CA CYS A 60 11.25 -11.37 -20.36
C CYS A 60 11.90 -10.47 -21.42
N GLY A 61 11.37 -9.29 -21.70
CA GLY A 61 11.88 -8.33 -22.68
C GLY A 61 11.73 -8.74 -24.16
N LYS A 62 11.12 -9.90 -24.46
CA LYS A 62 11.03 -10.44 -25.81
C LYS A 62 10.16 -9.61 -26.73
N CYS A 63 8.92 -9.33 -26.34
CA CYS A 63 7.98 -8.59 -27.18
C CYS A 63 8.07 -7.07 -26.94
N VAL A 64 7.85 -6.29 -28.02
CA VAL A 64 7.90 -4.83 -27.98
C VAL A 64 6.86 -4.22 -27.03
N PRO A 65 5.60 -4.69 -26.97
CA PRO A 65 4.62 -4.15 -26.05
C PRO A 65 5.04 -4.20 -24.58
N CYS A 66 5.67 -5.28 -24.14
CA CYS A 66 6.23 -5.37 -22.78
C CYS A 66 7.45 -4.45 -22.63
N ARG A 67 8.45 -4.62 -23.50
CA ARG A 67 9.74 -3.95 -23.36
C ARG A 67 9.65 -2.43 -23.42
N ILE A 68 8.80 -1.90 -24.32
CA ILE A 68 8.65 -0.46 -24.53
C ILE A 68 7.33 0.04 -23.95
N GLY A 69 6.22 -0.65 -24.19
CA GLY A 69 4.89 -0.18 -23.82
C GLY A 69 4.68 -0.05 -22.32
N LEU A 70 5.12 -1.02 -21.52
CA LEU A 70 5.02 -0.92 -20.06
C LEU A 70 5.90 0.21 -19.50
N GLY A 71 7.10 0.41 -20.08
CA GLY A 71 7.96 1.53 -19.71
C GLY A 71 7.36 2.90 -20.04
N GLN A 72 6.68 3.02 -21.17
CA GLN A 72 5.96 4.25 -21.56
C GLN A 72 4.76 4.50 -20.64
N LEU A 73 3.96 3.47 -20.34
CA LEU A 73 2.85 3.57 -19.40
C LEU A 73 3.33 4.01 -18.01
N SER A 74 4.42 3.42 -17.52
CA SER A 74 5.00 3.80 -16.22
C SER A 74 5.39 5.27 -16.18
N LYS A 75 6.00 5.79 -17.25
CA LYS A 75 6.36 7.22 -17.34
C LYS A 75 5.13 8.11 -17.38
N LEU A 76 4.12 7.76 -18.16
CA LEU A 76 2.88 8.54 -18.27
C LEU A 76 2.12 8.60 -16.93
N ILE A 77 2.01 7.46 -16.23
CA ILE A 77 1.36 7.43 -14.90
C ILE A 77 2.20 8.20 -13.86
N ALA A 78 3.53 8.14 -13.94
CA ALA A 78 4.39 8.93 -13.08
C ALA A 78 4.15 10.44 -13.27
N THR A 79 3.98 10.94 -14.51
CA THR A 79 3.65 12.36 -14.74
C THR A 79 2.30 12.77 -14.15
N VAL A 80 1.33 11.85 -14.05
CA VAL A 80 0.06 12.09 -13.34
C VAL A 80 0.31 12.29 -11.84
N LEU A 81 1.11 11.41 -11.23
CA LEU A 81 1.45 11.52 -9.80
C LEU A 81 2.29 12.75 -9.48
N ASP A 82 3.20 13.12 -10.37
CA ASP A 82 4.07 14.30 -10.23
C ASP A 82 3.35 15.61 -10.53
N GLY A 83 2.07 15.57 -10.99
CA GLY A 83 1.27 16.74 -11.33
C GLY A 83 1.76 17.49 -12.58
N THR A 84 2.54 16.84 -13.45
CA THR A 84 3.03 17.43 -14.71
C THR A 84 2.23 17.00 -15.94
N ALA A 85 1.28 16.08 -15.77
CA ALA A 85 0.38 15.62 -16.82
C ALA A 85 -0.74 16.62 -17.10
N ASP A 86 -1.31 16.54 -18.29
CA ASP A 86 -2.52 17.24 -18.69
C ASP A 86 -3.68 16.24 -18.93
N MET A 87 -4.88 16.75 -19.18
CA MET A 87 -6.05 15.89 -19.44
C MET A 87 -5.89 15.05 -20.73
N GLY A 88 -5.09 15.50 -21.69
CA GLY A 88 -4.76 14.73 -22.90
C GLY A 88 -3.91 13.51 -22.60
N THR A 89 -3.14 13.54 -21.52
CA THR A 89 -2.30 12.43 -21.05
C THR A 89 -3.14 11.19 -20.73
N LEU A 90 -4.35 11.34 -20.19
CA LEU A 90 -5.24 10.21 -19.88
C LEU A 90 -5.64 9.45 -21.14
N ALA A 91 -5.95 10.16 -22.23
CA ALA A 91 -6.27 9.52 -23.51
C ALA A 91 -5.05 8.76 -24.08
N ILE A 92 -3.85 9.27 -23.87
CA ILE A 92 -2.60 8.61 -24.29
C ILE A 92 -2.36 7.36 -23.46
N ILE A 93 -2.56 7.42 -22.13
CA ILE A 93 -2.45 6.26 -21.22
C ILE A 93 -3.43 5.18 -21.68
N GLU A 94 -4.70 5.53 -21.85
CA GLU A 94 -5.74 4.60 -22.28
C GLU A 94 -5.40 3.93 -23.62
N LYS A 95 -5.04 4.72 -24.63
CA LYS A 95 -4.66 4.22 -25.95
C LYS A 95 -3.45 3.30 -25.88
N THR A 96 -2.44 3.67 -25.12
CA THR A 96 -1.21 2.88 -24.95
C THR A 96 -1.51 1.58 -24.23
N ALA A 97 -2.28 1.63 -23.13
CA ALA A 97 -2.68 0.44 -22.37
C ALA A 97 -3.51 -0.52 -23.25
N ARG A 98 -4.50 -0.04 -24.00
CA ARG A 98 -5.28 -0.86 -24.95
C ARG A 98 -4.38 -1.50 -26.02
N THR A 99 -3.40 -0.76 -26.53
CA THR A 99 -2.44 -1.30 -27.50
C THR A 99 -1.64 -2.44 -26.88
N VAL A 100 -1.11 -2.25 -25.65
CA VAL A 100 -0.32 -3.30 -24.98
C VAL A 100 -1.18 -4.53 -24.67
N VAL A 101 -2.42 -4.35 -24.19
CA VAL A 101 -3.35 -5.47 -23.93
C VAL A 101 -3.57 -6.32 -25.17
N ASN A 102 -3.74 -5.66 -26.32
CA ASN A 102 -4.09 -6.34 -27.58
C ASN A 102 -2.88 -6.97 -28.29
N THR A 103 -1.65 -6.52 -28.00
CA THR A 103 -0.46 -6.92 -28.75
C THR A 103 0.59 -7.65 -27.93
N ALA A 104 0.46 -7.70 -26.60
CA ALA A 104 1.39 -8.45 -25.75
C ALA A 104 1.22 -9.97 -25.90
N ASP A 105 2.35 -10.68 -26.03
CA ASP A 105 2.38 -12.12 -26.29
C ASP A 105 1.91 -12.96 -25.09
N CYS A 106 2.02 -12.44 -23.86
CA CYS A 106 1.76 -13.21 -22.65
C CYS A 106 1.02 -12.41 -21.57
N ALA A 107 0.60 -13.11 -20.52
CA ALA A 107 -0.16 -12.54 -19.41
C ALA A 107 0.53 -11.35 -18.75
N ILE A 108 1.86 -11.37 -18.55
CA ILE A 108 2.58 -10.28 -17.86
C ILE A 108 2.29 -8.92 -18.51
N GLY A 109 2.45 -8.80 -19.82
CA GLY A 109 2.17 -7.54 -20.52
C GLY A 109 0.69 -7.18 -20.56
N ARG A 110 -0.17 -8.17 -20.84
CA ARG A 110 -1.63 -7.95 -20.95
C ARG A 110 -2.23 -7.52 -19.61
N ASP A 111 -1.93 -8.23 -18.53
CA ASP A 111 -2.57 -8.00 -17.24
C ASP A 111 -2.01 -6.75 -16.57
N ALA A 112 -0.72 -6.42 -16.77
CA ALA A 112 -0.15 -5.16 -16.34
C ALA A 112 -0.89 -3.96 -16.96
N ALA A 113 -1.12 -3.98 -18.27
CA ALA A 113 -1.82 -2.90 -18.97
C ALA A 113 -3.34 -2.93 -18.72
N ARG A 114 -3.92 -4.12 -18.48
CA ARG A 114 -5.34 -4.26 -18.11
C ARG A 114 -5.63 -3.60 -16.78
N LEU A 115 -4.80 -3.82 -15.75
CA LEU A 115 -4.98 -3.17 -14.46
C LEU A 115 -4.97 -1.64 -14.57
N VAL A 116 -4.16 -1.08 -15.47
CA VAL A 116 -4.18 0.37 -15.74
C VAL A 116 -5.52 0.82 -16.35
N LEU A 117 -6.09 0.03 -17.28
CA LEU A 117 -7.42 0.33 -17.83
C LEU A 117 -8.52 0.23 -16.79
N ASP A 118 -8.49 -0.83 -15.98
CA ASP A 118 -9.44 -1.04 -14.88
C ASP A 118 -9.33 0.11 -13.85
N GLY A 119 -8.10 0.57 -13.58
CA GLY A 119 -7.85 1.74 -12.73
C GLY A 119 -8.42 3.03 -13.32
N LEU A 120 -8.23 3.27 -14.61
CA LEU A 120 -8.82 4.44 -15.31
C LEU A 120 -10.34 4.39 -15.36
N GLU A 121 -10.94 3.21 -15.49
CA GLU A 121 -12.39 3.05 -15.54
C GLU A 121 -13.01 3.20 -14.15
N GLY A 122 -12.41 2.56 -13.14
CA GLY A 122 -12.97 2.51 -11.78
C GLY A 122 -12.65 3.73 -10.91
N PHE A 123 -11.54 4.43 -11.19
CA PHE A 123 -11.01 5.52 -10.34
C PHE A 123 -10.62 6.74 -11.17
N ARG A 124 -11.39 7.05 -12.20
CA ARG A 124 -11.10 8.16 -13.11
C ARG A 124 -10.96 9.49 -12.39
N ASP A 125 -11.81 9.73 -11.41
CA ASP A 125 -11.82 10.95 -10.60
C ASP A 125 -10.48 11.14 -9.85
N ASP A 126 -9.85 10.03 -9.39
CA ASP A 126 -8.53 10.09 -8.75
C ASP A 126 -7.45 10.58 -9.73
N TYR A 127 -7.45 10.07 -10.97
CA TYR A 127 -6.51 10.53 -12.00
C TYR A 127 -6.74 12.00 -12.35
N GLU A 128 -7.98 12.43 -12.52
CA GLU A 128 -8.35 13.81 -12.85
C GLU A 128 -7.98 14.77 -11.73
N GLU A 129 -8.20 14.41 -10.46
CA GLU A 129 -7.80 15.22 -9.30
C GLU A 129 -6.29 15.40 -9.18
N HIS A 130 -5.50 14.37 -9.48
CA HIS A 130 -4.04 14.50 -9.55
C HIS A 130 -3.62 15.49 -10.63
N ILE A 131 -4.28 15.50 -11.79
CA ILE A 131 -3.95 16.38 -12.93
C ILE A 131 -4.43 17.80 -12.70
N LEU A 132 -5.70 17.98 -12.30
CA LEU A 132 -6.33 19.30 -12.24
C LEU A 132 -6.00 20.07 -10.97
N HIS A 133 -5.87 19.38 -9.85
CA HIS A 133 -5.75 20.01 -8.54
C HIS A 133 -4.48 19.63 -7.80
N HIS A 134 -3.61 18.80 -8.40
CA HIS A 134 -2.35 18.31 -7.81
C HIS A 134 -2.55 17.70 -6.42
N ARG A 135 -3.63 16.95 -6.24
CA ARG A 135 -3.98 16.33 -4.96
C ARG A 135 -4.52 14.92 -5.15
N CYS A 136 -4.32 14.08 -4.15
CA CYS A 136 -4.83 12.73 -4.09
C CYS A 136 -6.17 12.69 -3.35
N LEU A 137 -7.22 12.09 -3.93
CA LEU A 137 -8.53 11.93 -3.25
C LEU A 137 -8.42 11.06 -2.01
N ALA A 138 -7.56 10.04 -2.03
CA ALA A 138 -7.25 9.24 -0.86
C ALA A 138 -6.72 10.09 0.31
N GLY A 139 -5.93 11.13 0.01
CA GLY A 139 -5.46 12.12 1.00
C GLY A 139 -6.55 13.06 1.52
N LEU A 140 -7.62 13.29 0.76
CA LEU A 140 -8.74 14.14 1.19
C LEU A 140 -9.62 13.47 2.25
N GLN A 141 -9.54 12.16 2.41
CA GLN A 141 -10.20 11.44 3.50
C GLN A 141 -9.57 11.71 4.87
N LEU A 142 -8.49 12.50 4.92
CA LEU A 142 -7.80 12.96 6.13
C LEU A 142 -8.09 14.44 6.41
N PRO A 143 -9.36 14.85 6.62
CA PRO A 143 -9.75 16.26 6.62
C PRO A 143 -9.33 17.02 7.88
N VAL A 144 -8.87 16.31 8.92
CA VAL A 144 -8.51 16.93 10.21
C VAL A 144 -7.00 17.17 10.31
N PRO A 145 -6.58 18.38 10.73
CA PRO A 145 -5.17 18.74 10.76
C PRO A 145 -4.30 17.82 11.61
N CYS A 146 -4.82 17.26 12.68
CA CYS A 146 -4.08 16.34 13.55
C CYS A 146 -3.72 15.02 12.86
N VAL A 147 -4.53 14.54 11.92
CA VAL A 147 -4.22 13.37 11.10
C VAL A 147 -3.28 13.76 9.95
N ALA A 148 -3.60 14.84 9.25
CA ALA A 148 -2.81 15.31 8.10
C ALA A 148 -1.36 15.65 8.47
N LEU A 149 -1.11 16.18 9.68
CA LEU A 149 0.23 16.52 10.16
C LEU A 149 0.95 15.37 10.86
N CYS A 150 0.25 14.26 11.10
CA CYS A 150 0.90 13.07 11.66
C CYS A 150 1.75 12.39 10.57
N PRO A 151 3.09 12.26 10.74
CA PRO A 151 3.91 11.60 9.73
C PRO A 151 3.51 10.15 9.43
N ALA A 152 2.83 9.49 10.39
CA ALA A 152 2.32 8.13 10.23
C ALA A 152 0.84 8.11 9.81
N GLY A 153 0.15 9.24 9.68
CA GLY A 153 -1.26 9.30 9.29
C GLY A 153 -2.23 8.68 10.29
N VAL A 154 -1.84 8.56 11.57
CA VAL A 154 -2.66 7.88 12.61
C VAL A 154 -4.02 8.56 12.74
N ASP A 155 -5.09 7.77 12.81
CA ASP A 155 -6.45 8.25 13.10
C ASP A 155 -6.54 8.78 14.54
N VAL A 156 -6.15 10.07 14.70
CA VAL A 156 -6.13 10.75 16.00
C VAL A 156 -7.53 10.88 16.60
N PRO A 157 -8.56 11.35 15.88
CA PRO A 157 -9.91 11.43 16.43
C PRO A 157 -10.45 10.08 16.89
N GLY A 158 -10.22 9.03 16.09
CA GLY A 158 -10.72 7.69 16.38
C GLY A 158 -10.14 7.13 17.68
N TYR A 159 -8.81 7.15 17.86
CA TYR A 159 -8.26 6.61 19.11
C TYR A 159 -8.58 7.48 20.32
N MET A 160 -8.70 8.80 20.15
CA MET A 160 -9.09 9.68 21.25
C MET A 160 -10.52 9.41 21.72
N ALA A 161 -11.45 9.15 20.81
CA ALA A 161 -12.82 8.76 21.15
C ALA A 161 -12.82 7.44 21.95
N LEU A 162 -12.06 6.44 21.51
CA LEU A 162 -11.92 5.17 22.20
C LEU A 162 -11.31 5.32 23.61
N VAL A 163 -10.33 6.22 23.76
CA VAL A 163 -9.79 6.55 25.11
C VAL A 163 -10.85 7.19 25.98
N GLY A 164 -11.65 8.10 25.42
CA GLY A 164 -12.76 8.73 26.14
C GLY A 164 -13.83 7.72 26.62
N GLU A 165 -14.02 6.63 25.88
CA GLU A 165 -14.89 5.51 26.25
C GLU A 165 -14.22 4.49 27.22
N GLY A 166 -12.97 4.70 27.60
CA GLY A 166 -12.21 3.76 28.44
C GLY A 166 -11.69 2.52 27.67
N ARG A 167 -11.80 2.48 26.35
CA ARG A 167 -11.43 1.36 25.46
C ARG A 167 -9.99 1.47 25.00
N CYS A 168 -9.04 1.49 25.94
CA CYS A 168 -7.63 1.72 25.66
C CYS A 168 -7.01 0.63 24.77
N ALA A 169 -7.41 -0.64 24.93
CA ALA A 169 -6.93 -1.72 24.08
C ALA A 169 -7.32 -1.51 22.60
N ASP A 170 -8.57 -1.10 22.36
CA ASP A 170 -9.07 -0.80 20.99
C ASP A 170 -8.38 0.44 20.42
N ALA A 171 -8.12 1.45 21.26
CA ALA A 171 -7.35 2.64 20.86
C ALA A 171 -5.94 2.26 20.38
N VAL A 172 -5.23 1.40 21.13
CA VAL A 172 -3.91 0.92 20.73
C VAL A 172 -3.98 0.06 19.47
N ARG A 173 -5.01 -0.77 19.32
CA ARG A 173 -5.23 -1.55 18.10
C ARG A 173 -5.44 -0.64 16.88
N LEU A 174 -6.23 0.42 17.04
CA LEU A 174 -6.45 1.41 15.98
C LEU A 174 -5.14 2.12 15.61
N ILE A 175 -4.35 2.57 16.59
CA ILE A 175 -3.06 3.22 16.36
C ILE A 175 -2.09 2.29 15.62
N ARG A 176 -2.09 0.98 15.92
CA ARG A 176 -1.18 0.00 15.30
C ARG A 176 -1.41 -0.22 13.81
N LYS A 177 -2.53 0.22 13.25
CA LYS A 177 -2.74 0.17 11.79
C LYS A 177 -1.70 1.01 11.05
N ASP A 178 -1.39 2.20 11.58
CA ASP A 178 -0.52 3.18 10.94
C ASP A 178 0.83 3.33 11.65
N ASN A 179 0.91 2.92 12.91
CA ASN A 179 2.09 3.03 13.75
C ASN A 179 2.30 1.73 14.55
N PRO A 180 3.21 0.84 14.11
CA PRO A 180 3.43 -0.45 14.76
C PRO A 180 4.08 -0.34 16.14
N MET A 181 4.65 0.83 16.48
CA MET A 181 5.32 1.09 17.76
C MET A 181 4.66 2.24 18.54
N PRO A 182 3.37 2.10 18.92
CA PRO A 182 2.63 3.19 19.55
C PRO A 182 3.25 3.65 20.87
N THR A 183 3.81 2.75 21.66
CA THR A 183 4.46 3.05 22.95
C THR A 183 5.64 3.99 22.75
N ALA A 184 6.58 3.68 21.85
CA ALA A 184 7.72 4.55 21.57
C ALA A 184 7.24 5.97 21.18
N CYS A 185 6.32 6.07 20.22
CA CYS A 185 5.78 7.36 19.79
C CYS A 185 4.97 8.08 20.89
N ALA A 186 4.37 7.36 21.82
CA ALA A 186 3.65 7.98 22.94
C ALA A 186 4.59 8.75 23.88
N TYR A 187 5.84 8.31 23.99
CA TYR A 187 6.84 8.93 24.85
C TYR A 187 7.70 10.00 24.17
N ILE A 188 8.07 9.79 22.88
CA ILE A 188 9.10 10.64 22.23
C ILE A 188 8.62 11.44 21.03
N CYS A 189 7.35 11.30 20.60
CA CYS A 189 6.84 12.03 19.44
C CYS A 189 6.85 13.54 19.66
N GLU A 190 7.27 14.31 18.66
CA GLU A 190 7.25 15.79 18.64
C GLU A 190 5.82 16.37 18.58
N HIS A 191 4.81 15.56 18.46
CA HIS A 191 3.37 15.86 18.44
C HIS A 191 2.96 17.07 17.56
N PRO A 192 3.33 17.13 16.27
CA PRO A 192 2.97 18.25 15.39
C PRO A 192 1.45 18.40 15.24
N CYS A 193 0.69 17.35 15.50
CA CYS A 193 -0.77 17.36 15.54
C CYS A 193 -1.37 18.36 16.55
N GLU A 194 -0.70 18.59 17.68
CA GLU A 194 -1.16 19.52 18.72
C GLU A 194 -0.98 20.98 18.26
N ALA A 195 0.11 21.30 17.57
CA ALA A 195 0.37 22.66 17.07
C ALA A 195 -0.72 23.18 16.10
N ARG A 196 -1.39 22.29 15.40
CA ARG A 196 -2.48 22.60 14.45
C ARG A 196 -3.82 22.07 14.93
N CYS A 197 -3.98 21.77 16.21
CA CYS A 197 -5.25 21.38 16.79
C CYS A 197 -6.25 22.51 16.62
N ARG A 198 -7.46 22.21 16.11
CA ARG A 198 -8.51 23.23 15.92
C ARG A 198 -8.97 23.87 17.24
N ARG A 199 -8.79 23.20 18.36
CA ARG A 199 -9.06 23.79 19.68
C ARG A 199 -8.18 24.98 20.02
N ASN A 200 -6.99 25.10 19.43
CA ASN A 200 -6.17 26.31 19.55
C ASN A 200 -6.90 27.61 19.15
N MET A 201 -7.97 27.50 18.36
CA MET A 201 -8.81 28.65 17.95
C MET A 201 -9.80 29.07 19.04
N ILE A 202 -10.01 28.25 20.07
CA ILE A 202 -11.01 28.45 21.12
C ILE A 202 -10.33 28.63 22.48
N ASP A 203 -9.45 27.71 22.85
CA ASP A 203 -8.78 27.69 24.16
C ASP A 203 -7.35 27.15 24.07
N ALA A 204 -7.15 25.84 24.14
CA ALA A 204 -5.85 25.17 24.11
C ALA A 204 -5.92 23.86 23.30
N PRO A 205 -4.81 23.38 22.75
CA PRO A 205 -4.79 22.13 22.03
C PRO A 205 -5.16 20.96 22.96
N LEU A 206 -5.77 19.92 22.38
CA LEU A 206 -5.95 18.67 23.08
C LEU A 206 -4.56 18.03 23.31
N ASN A 207 -4.35 17.47 24.49
CA ASN A 207 -3.11 16.73 24.79
C ASN A 207 -3.10 15.36 24.09
N ILE A 208 -2.91 15.40 22.77
CA ILE A 208 -3.05 14.24 21.88
C ILE A 208 -2.01 13.16 22.21
N ARG A 209 -0.74 13.59 22.41
CA ARG A 209 0.33 12.68 22.80
C ARG A 209 0.11 12.09 24.21
N GLY A 210 -0.34 12.90 25.14
CA GLY A 210 -0.67 12.46 26.50
C GLY A 210 -1.79 11.43 26.52
N LEU A 211 -2.85 11.61 25.69
CA LEU A 211 -3.91 10.62 25.54
C LEU A 211 -3.41 9.33 24.88
N LYS A 212 -2.50 9.43 23.89
CA LYS A 212 -1.83 8.24 23.33
C LYS A 212 -1.03 7.49 24.39
N ARG A 213 -0.29 8.23 25.25
CA ARG A 213 0.46 7.64 26.36
C ARG A 213 -0.47 6.95 27.35
N TYR A 214 -1.56 7.62 27.73
CA TYR A 214 -2.57 7.03 28.59
C TYR A 214 -3.12 5.72 28.00
N ALA A 215 -3.43 5.72 26.71
CA ALA A 215 -3.92 4.53 26.02
C ALA A 215 -2.93 3.37 26.11
N VAL A 216 -1.64 3.58 25.82
CA VAL A 216 -0.64 2.49 25.85
C VAL A 216 -0.32 2.01 27.25
N ASP A 217 -0.38 2.90 28.25
CA ASP A 217 -0.13 2.55 29.66
C ASP A 217 -1.29 1.78 30.28
N HIS A 218 -2.52 1.94 29.75
CA HIS A 218 -3.74 1.32 30.31
C HIS A 218 -4.39 0.30 29.35
N ALA A 219 -3.75 -0.05 28.25
CA ALA A 219 -4.32 -0.97 27.25
C ALA A 219 -4.45 -2.41 27.76
N GLY A 220 -3.63 -2.83 28.74
CA GLY A 220 -3.54 -4.23 29.10
C GLY A 220 -3.11 -5.11 27.93
N ASP A 221 -3.73 -6.28 27.79
CA ASP A 221 -3.49 -7.17 26.66
C ASP A 221 -4.18 -6.67 25.41
N VAL A 222 -3.39 -6.34 24.42
CA VAL A 222 -3.88 -5.91 23.09
C VAL A 222 -3.80 -7.10 22.13
N PRO A 223 -4.93 -7.53 21.56
CA PRO A 223 -4.93 -8.65 20.60
C PRO A 223 -3.95 -8.42 19.45
N GLN A 224 -3.28 -9.50 19.05
CA GLN A 224 -2.42 -9.47 17.87
C GLN A 224 -3.29 -9.23 16.64
N PRO A 225 -2.82 -8.44 15.67
CA PRO A 225 -3.54 -8.25 14.41
C PRO A 225 -3.56 -9.56 13.61
N GLU A 226 -4.64 -9.75 12.86
CA GLU A 226 -4.75 -10.87 11.94
C GLU A 226 -3.75 -10.70 10.79
N CYS A 227 -3.02 -11.76 10.49
CA CYS A 227 -2.09 -11.80 9.36
C CYS A 227 -2.76 -12.43 8.14
N ALA A 228 -2.39 -11.97 6.96
CA ALA A 228 -2.77 -12.62 5.71
C ALA A 228 -2.26 -14.09 5.68
N PRO A 229 -2.87 -14.97 4.88
CA PRO A 229 -2.43 -16.35 4.73
C PRO A 229 -0.93 -16.45 4.39
N ALA A 230 -0.27 -17.48 4.92
CA ALA A 230 1.17 -17.66 4.74
C ALA A 230 1.55 -17.74 3.25
N THR A 231 2.56 -16.97 2.87
CA THR A 231 3.05 -16.92 1.47
C THR A 231 4.05 -18.03 1.15
N GLY A 232 4.59 -18.70 2.18
CA GLY A 232 5.73 -19.62 2.05
C GLY A 232 7.07 -18.93 1.78
N LYS A 233 7.09 -17.60 1.61
CA LYS A 233 8.31 -16.82 1.39
C LYS A 233 8.95 -16.41 2.71
N THR A 234 10.29 -16.45 2.77
CA THR A 234 11.07 -15.93 3.89
C THR A 234 11.76 -14.65 3.46
N VAL A 235 11.66 -13.59 4.28
CA VAL A 235 12.27 -12.28 4.03
C VAL A 235 13.27 -11.99 5.13
N ALA A 236 14.48 -11.62 4.74
CA ALA A 236 15.52 -11.15 5.65
C ALA A 236 15.43 -9.62 5.81
N VAL A 237 15.39 -9.15 7.05
CA VAL A 237 15.45 -7.73 7.39
C VAL A 237 16.78 -7.49 8.10
N ILE A 238 17.60 -6.61 7.57
CA ILE A 238 18.91 -6.28 8.14
C ILE A 238 18.79 -5.02 8.98
N GLY A 239 19.05 -5.19 10.28
CA GLY A 239 18.89 -4.17 11.31
C GLY A 239 17.58 -4.27 12.06
N GLY A 240 17.66 -4.37 13.38
CA GLY A 240 16.52 -4.44 14.32
C GLY A 240 16.15 -3.11 14.97
N GLY A 241 16.49 -1.97 14.34
CA GLY A 241 16.05 -0.66 14.77
C GLY A 241 14.60 -0.35 14.36
N PRO A 242 14.07 0.87 14.63
CA PRO A 242 12.68 1.23 14.36
C PRO A 242 12.24 0.95 12.93
N SER A 243 13.08 1.26 11.95
CA SER A 243 12.80 1.03 10.53
C SER A 243 12.67 -0.46 10.21
N GLY A 244 13.65 -1.28 10.64
CA GLY A 244 13.62 -2.73 10.40
C GLY A 244 12.46 -3.40 11.13
N LEU A 245 12.15 -2.99 12.36
CA LEU A 245 11.01 -3.51 13.12
C LEU A 245 9.68 -3.16 12.45
N SER A 246 9.52 -1.93 11.94
CA SER A 246 8.32 -1.52 11.20
C SER A 246 8.18 -2.31 9.90
N CYS A 247 9.27 -2.48 9.15
CA CYS A 247 9.29 -3.30 7.94
C CYS A 247 8.90 -4.75 8.25
N ALA A 248 9.49 -5.34 9.27
CA ALA A 248 9.21 -6.70 9.71
C ALA A 248 7.75 -6.89 10.12
N TYR A 249 7.17 -5.91 10.82
CA TYR A 249 5.77 -5.91 11.24
C TYR A 249 4.82 -6.01 10.04
N TYR A 250 4.96 -5.10 9.06
CA TYR A 250 4.08 -5.11 7.89
C TYR A 250 4.30 -6.33 7.00
N LEU A 251 5.54 -6.80 6.86
CA LEU A 251 5.81 -8.04 6.13
C LEU A 251 5.16 -9.26 6.79
N ALA A 252 5.17 -9.32 8.13
CA ALA A 252 4.49 -10.37 8.86
C ALA A 252 2.96 -10.31 8.67
N LEU A 253 2.35 -9.10 8.70
CA LEU A 253 0.94 -8.92 8.40
C LEU A 253 0.58 -9.38 6.98
N MET A 254 1.50 -9.23 6.02
CA MET A 254 1.34 -9.73 4.66
C MET A 254 1.51 -11.25 4.54
N GLY A 255 1.74 -11.96 5.62
CA GLY A 255 1.87 -13.43 5.65
C GLY A 255 3.26 -13.94 5.27
N HIS A 256 4.30 -13.10 5.24
CA HIS A 256 5.67 -13.52 5.03
C HIS A 256 6.31 -14.00 6.34
N LYS A 257 7.17 -15.04 6.23
CA LYS A 257 8.08 -15.39 7.32
C LYS A 257 9.22 -14.36 7.34
N VAL A 258 9.40 -13.66 8.46
CA VAL A 258 10.43 -12.61 8.58
C VAL A 258 11.56 -13.09 9.50
N VAL A 259 12.80 -12.86 9.09
CA VAL A 259 14.00 -13.07 9.90
C VAL A 259 14.73 -11.75 10.00
N ILE A 260 14.93 -11.27 11.23
CA ILE A 260 15.66 -10.03 11.48
C ILE A 260 17.10 -10.38 11.86
N PHE A 261 18.06 -9.79 11.16
CA PHE A 261 19.47 -9.86 11.47
C PHE A 261 19.89 -8.57 12.19
N GLU A 262 20.31 -8.69 13.43
CA GLU A 262 20.74 -7.57 14.27
C GLU A 262 22.16 -7.84 14.80
N GLU A 263 23.03 -6.85 14.66
CA GLU A 263 24.41 -6.92 15.14
C GLU A 263 24.49 -6.95 16.66
N ARG A 264 23.57 -6.24 17.32
CA ARG A 264 23.55 -6.11 18.77
C ARG A 264 22.72 -7.23 19.40
N LYS A 265 22.97 -7.50 20.68
CA LYS A 265 22.28 -8.57 21.44
C LYS A 265 20.76 -8.35 21.59
N GLN A 266 20.28 -7.13 21.37
CA GLN A 266 18.89 -6.75 21.60
C GLN A 266 18.37 -5.88 20.45
N LEU A 267 17.13 -6.14 20.05
CA LEU A 267 16.41 -5.33 19.08
C LEU A 267 16.04 -3.96 19.67
N GLY A 268 15.74 -2.99 18.82
CA GLY A 268 15.27 -1.67 19.20
C GLY A 268 16.16 -0.53 18.70
N GLY A 269 17.43 -0.79 18.40
CA GLY A 269 18.35 0.22 17.87
C GLY A 269 18.36 1.49 18.72
N MET A 270 18.21 2.66 18.08
CA MET A 270 18.22 3.96 18.77
C MET A 270 17.08 4.16 19.77
N LEU A 271 15.99 3.40 19.69
CA LEU A 271 14.96 3.41 20.75
C LEU A 271 15.51 2.97 22.11
N ARG A 272 16.53 2.11 22.13
CA ARG A 272 17.17 1.65 23.37
C ARG A 272 18.40 2.45 23.75
N TYR A 273 19.14 2.93 22.76
CA TYR A 273 20.45 3.55 23.01
C TYR A 273 20.40 5.07 22.98
N GLY A 274 19.39 5.67 22.38
CA GLY A 274 19.22 7.11 22.25
C GLY A 274 18.17 7.74 23.14
N ILE A 275 17.27 6.93 23.73
CA ILE A 275 16.24 7.42 24.65
C ILE A 275 16.72 7.17 26.08
N PRO A 276 16.86 8.21 26.92
CA PRO A 276 17.22 8.03 28.34
C PRO A 276 16.12 7.28 29.08
N ASN A 277 16.52 6.41 30.02
CA ASN A 277 15.62 5.69 30.91
C ASN A 277 15.07 6.59 32.01
#